data_d4bc9eb74ecb144e9f2c3a5d9e531bfb
#
_entry.id   d4bc9eb74ecb144e9f2c3a5d9e531bfb
#
_cell.length_a   1.000
_cell.length_b   1.000
_cell.length_c   1.000
_cell.angle_alpha   90.00
_cell.angle_beta   90.00
_cell.angle_gamma   90.00
#
_symmetry.space_group_name_H-M   'P 1'
#
loop_
_entity.id
_entity.type
_entity.pdbx_description
1 polymer ?
#
loop_
_entity_poly.entity_id
_entity_poly.type
_entity_poly.pdbx_seq_one_letter_code
_entity_poly.pdbx_strand_id
1 'polypeptide(L)'
;MSPRSGSGSDFPSSGAEAGGVTPRIWREWREARTLARRAASYVASVRAEPADADAQWLAECATRGDIDHARWELRYARRALGLIAAQRDALDDRTPSAVAREVAASLAREPLVDAAKREVAERQFNQRLRAYADVLAERGEGEPTAARLGRALLAFAGGGVTPAPADVTRAGALVSSYLAEGSAALEAVFGAAELPEHVSPSVAAAERG
;
A
#
# COMPACT_ATOMS: atom_id res chain seq x y z
N MET A 1 -88.37 19.58 5.35
CA MET A 1 -87.72 19.49 4.00
C MET A 1 -86.28 19.01 4.21
N SER A 2 -86.06 17.78 3.78
CA SER A 2 -84.76 17.15 3.62
C SER A 2 -83.88 17.89 2.61
N PRO A 3 -82.66 17.44 2.29
CA PRO A 3 -81.53 16.74 2.91
C PRO A 3 -80.17 17.28 2.37
N ARG A 4 -79.07 16.70 2.73
CA ARG A 4 -77.99 16.08 1.89
C ARG A 4 -76.70 16.05 2.69
N SER A 5 -76.25 14.89 3.08
CA SER A 5 -75.27 14.08 2.33
C SER A 5 -74.11 14.88 1.74
N GLY A 6 -72.88 14.70 2.27
CA GLY A 6 -71.72 15.26 1.72
C GLY A 6 -70.46 14.53 2.34
N SER A 7 -70.12 13.53 1.74
CA SER A 7 -68.81 13.19 1.18
C SER A 7 -67.70 13.03 2.19
N GLY A 8 -67.36 11.76 2.48
CA GLY A 8 -66.14 11.35 3.09
C GLY A 8 -64.96 11.68 2.17
N SER A 9 -64.01 12.37 2.71
CA SER A 9 -62.69 12.55 2.08
C SER A 9 -61.76 11.40 2.56
N ASP A 10 -61.70 10.37 1.75
CA ASP A 10 -60.63 9.40 1.83
C ASP A 10 -59.31 10.09 1.53
N PHE A 11 -58.57 10.42 2.57
CA PHE A 11 -57.15 10.73 2.43
C PHE A 11 -56.40 9.39 2.30
N PRO A 12 -55.70 9.15 1.19
CA PRO A 12 -54.80 8.01 1.13
C PRO A 12 -53.71 8.25 2.18
N SER A 13 -53.68 7.37 3.14
CA SER A 13 -52.60 7.23 4.11
C SER A 13 -51.31 6.89 3.31
N SER A 14 -50.57 7.92 2.92
CA SER A 14 -49.26 7.79 2.33
C SER A 14 -48.35 7.27 3.42
N GLY A 15 -48.25 5.94 3.51
CA GLY A 15 -47.24 5.26 4.29
C GLY A 15 -45.91 5.68 3.74
N ALA A 16 -45.28 6.67 4.37
CA ALA A 16 -43.85 6.94 4.21
C ALA A 16 -43.14 5.68 4.70
N GLU A 17 -42.79 4.80 3.77
CA GLU A 17 -41.83 3.76 4.00
C GLU A 17 -40.54 4.48 4.41
N ALA A 18 -40.36 4.64 5.72
CA ALA A 18 -39.06 4.99 6.30
C ALA A 18 -38.08 3.90 5.82
N GLY A 19 -37.28 4.24 4.82
CA GLY A 19 -36.28 3.40 4.22
C GLY A 19 -35.28 2.97 5.29
N GLY A 20 -35.66 1.99 6.09
CA GLY A 20 -34.81 1.38 7.09
C GLY A 20 -33.62 0.74 6.40
N VAL A 21 -32.42 1.24 6.70
CA VAL A 21 -31.18 0.64 6.24
C VAL A 21 -31.19 -0.83 6.66
N THR A 22 -31.18 -1.74 5.68
CA THR A 22 -31.28 -3.18 5.94
C THR A 22 -30.10 -3.66 6.79
N PRO A 23 -30.28 -4.71 7.63
CA PRO A 23 -29.19 -5.27 8.45
C PRO A 23 -27.95 -5.66 7.66
N ARG A 24 -28.12 -5.97 6.37
CA ARG A 24 -27.03 -6.27 5.43
C ARG A 24 -26.17 -5.03 5.15
N ILE A 25 -26.77 -3.88 4.87
CA ILE A 25 -26.05 -2.61 4.59
C ILE A 25 -25.24 -2.19 5.83
N TRP A 26 -25.79 -2.33 7.03
CA TRP A 26 -25.09 -2.03 8.28
C TRP A 26 -23.87 -2.94 8.52
N ARG A 27 -23.96 -4.21 8.15
CA ARG A 27 -22.84 -5.16 8.24
C ARG A 27 -21.75 -4.79 7.25
N GLU A 28 -22.11 -4.61 5.98
CA GLU A 28 -21.16 -4.22 4.91
C GLU A 28 -20.44 -2.90 5.25
N TRP A 29 -21.15 -1.93 5.79
CA TRP A 29 -20.56 -0.66 6.23
C TRP A 29 -19.57 -0.85 7.39
N ARG A 30 -19.88 -1.68 8.36
CA ARG A 30 -18.98 -1.97 9.49
C ARG A 30 -17.72 -2.70 9.03
N GLU A 31 -17.87 -3.67 8.13
CA GLU A 31 -16.76 -4.41 7.53
C GLU A 31 -15.84 -3.46 6.75
N ALA A 32 -16.40 -2.61 5.89
CA ALA A 32 -15.63 -1.62 5.13
C ALA A 32 -14.88 -0.64 6.04
N ARG A 33 -15.50 -0.18 7.13
CA ARG A 33 -14.86 0.71 8.09
C ARG A 33 -13.75 0.01 8.88
N THR A 34 -13.91 -1.27 9.20
CA THR A 34 -12.89 -2.08 9.87
C THR A 34 -11.70 -2.30 8.95
N LEU A 35 -11.94 -2.65 7.68
CA LEU A 35 -10.93 -2.81 6.66
C LEU A 35 -10.13 -1.50 6.45
N ALA A 36 -10.81 -0.37 6.36
CA ALA A 36 -10.17 0.94 6.22
C ALA A 36 -9.26 1.27 7.41
N ARG A 37 -9.70 0.97 8.65
CA ARG A 37 -8.85 1.17 9.85
C ARG A 37 -7.62 0.28 9.85
N ARG A 38 -7.76 -0.99 9.46
CA ARG A 38 -6.64 -1.93 9.32
C ARG A 38 -5.66 -1.44 8.24
N ALA A 39 -6.17 -1.01 7.08
CA ALA A 39 -5.34 -0.43 6.03
C ALA A 39 -4.57 0.80 6.51
N ALA A 40 -5.20 1.70 7.27
CA ALA A 40 -4.55 2.86 7.85
C ALA A 40 -3.45 2.48 8.86
N SER A 41 -3.70 1.47 9.71
CA SER A 41 -2.69 0.95 10.64
C SER A 41 -1.50 0.34 9.90
N TYR A 42 -1.75 -0.47 8.89
CA TYR A 42 -0.70 -1.03 8.03
C TYR A 42 0.13 0.05 7.35
N VAL A 43 -0.53 1.02 6.70
CA VAL A 43 0.17 2.12 6.01
C VAL A 43 0.98 2.96 6.98
N ALA A 44 0.52 3.15 8.21
CA ALA A 44 1.31 3.82 9.25
C ALA A 44 2.63 3.08 9.54
N SER A 45 2.63 1.75 9.57
CA SER A 45 3.85 0.94 9.77
C SER A 45 4.83 1.09 8.60
N VAL A 46 4.37 1.01 7.34
CA VAL A 46 5.24 1.15 6.17
C VAL A 46 5.63 2.60 5.86
N ARG A 47 5.07 3.58 6.58
CA ARG A 47 5.47 4.99 6.56
C ARG A 47 6.51 5.35 7.60
N ALA A 48 6.95 4.41 8.42
CA ALA A 48 7.99 4.69 9.42
C ALA A 48 9.21 5.33 8.74
N GLU A 49 9.80 6.30 9.43
CA GLU A 49 10.99 7.00 8.92
C GLU A 49 12.14 6.02 8.72
N PRO A 50 12.90 6.15 7.62
CA PRO A 50 14.12 5.38 7.45
C PRO A 50 15.12 5.74 8.55
N ALA A 51 15.99 4.78 8.88
CA ALA A 51 17.07 5.04 9.84
C ALA A 51 18.02 6.13 9.33
N ASP A 52 18.45 7.03 10.19
CA ASP A 52 19.36 8.11 9.81
C ASP A 52 20.68 7.57 9.21
N ALA A 53 21.17 6.44 9.71
CA ALA A 53 22.39 5.79 9.18
C ALA A 53 22.21 5.30 7.72
N ASP A 54 21.00 4.90 7.34
CA ASP A 54 20.72 4.48 5.97
C ASP A 54 20.54 5.68 5.04
N ALA A 55 19.90 6.74 5.54
CA ALA A 55 19.78 7.99 4.79
C ALA A 55 21.16 8.64 4.57
N GLN A 56 22.01 8.68 5.60
CA GLN A 56 23.37 9.16 5.51
C GLN A 56 24.19 8.37 4.49
N TRP A 57 24.17 7.04 4.60
CA TRP A 57 24.86 6.18 3.65
C TRP A 57 24.38 6.39 2.20
N LEU A 58 23.08 6.43 1.97
CA LEU A 58 22.52 6.64 0.62
C LEU A 58 22.89 8.04 0.10
N ALA A 59 22.96 9.05 0.98
CA ALA A 59 23.39 10.38 0.61
C ALA A 59 24.86 10.39 0.13
N GLU A 60 25.72 9.67 0.81
CA GLU A 60 27.14 9.60 0.48
C GLU A 60 27.38 8.84 -0.83
N CYS A 61 26.72 7.68 -1.05
CA CYS A 61 26.99 6.83 -2.20
C CYS A 61 26.20 7.20 -3.45
N ALA A 62 25.04 7.89 -3.34
CA ALA A 62 24.15 8.08 -4.48
C ALA A 62 23.68 9.52 -4.70
N THR A 63 23.24 10.26 -3.66
CA THR A 63 22.62 11.59 -3.85
C THR A 63 23.60 12.76 -3.76
N ARG A 64 24.91 12.53 -3.81
CA ARG A 64 25.97 13.55 -3.73
C ARG A 64 25.92 14.36 -2.42
N GLY A 65 25.57 13.71 -1.32
CA GLY A 65 25.44 14.33 0.00
C GLY A 65 24.08 14.96 0.29
N ASP A 66 23.11 14.89 -0.64
CA ASP A 66 21.74 15.36 -0.41
C ASP A 66 20.96 14.34 0.43
N ILE A 67 20.96 14.57 1.75
CA ILE A 67 20.31 13.69 2.72
C ILE A 67 18.77 13.75 2.63
N ASP A 68 18.21 14.88 2.23
CA ASP A 68 16.75 14.99 2.08
C ASP A 68 16.26 14.19 0.88
N HIS A 69 16.99 14.24 -0.23
CA HIS A 69 16.73 13.39 -1.38
C HIS A 69 16.87 11.91 -1.01
N ALA A 70 17.94 11.52 -0.30
CA ALA A 70 18.13 10.15 0.16
C ALA A 70 16.97 9.66 1.04
N ARG A 71 16.52 10.48 2.01
CA ARG A 71 15.35 10.16 2.85
C ARG A 71 14.08 9.97 2.01
N TRP A 72 13.85 10.82 1.01
CA TRP A 72 12.70 10.68 0.12
C TRP A 72 12.73 9.39 -0.68
N GLU A 73 13.86 9.00 -1.24
CA GLU A 73 13.98 7.74 -1.98
C GLU A 73 13.75 6.53 -1.07
N LEU A 74 14.26 6.52 0.15
CA LEU A 74 14.01 5.46 1.12
C LEU A 74 12.52 5.39 1.55
N ARG A 75 11.86 6.53 1.75
CA ARG A 75 10.42 6.58 2.03
C ARG A 75 9.59 6.02 0.87
N TYR A 76 9.94 6.36 -0.37
CA TYR A 76 9.27 5.82 -1.55
C TYR A 76 9.50 4.32 -1.69
N ALA A 77 10.72 3.85 -1.51
CA ALA A 77 11.05 2.43 -1.56
C ALA A 77 10.25 1.64 -0.51
N ARG A 78 10.24 2.08 0.74
CA ARG A 78 9.52 1.42 1.83
C ARG A 78 8.03 1.34 1.58
N ARG A 79 7.40 2.44 1.14
CA ARG A 79 5.96 2.48 0.82
C ARG A 79 5.61 1.61 -0.39
N ALA A 80 6.45 1.65 -1.44
CA ALA A 80 6.23 0.85 -2.66
C ALA A 80 6.35 -0.64 -2.37
N LEU A 81 7.39 -1.06 -1.64
CA LEU A 81 7.58 -2.46 -1.25
C LEU A 81 6.50 -2.93 -0.27
N GLY A 82 6.05 -2.09 0.65
CA GLY A 82 4.90 -2.37 1.48
C GLY A 82 3.62 -2.60 0.66
N LEU A 83 3.35 -1.76 -0.35
CA LEU A 83 2.19 -1.99 -1.23
C LEU A 83 2.32 -3.29 -2.03
N ILE A 84 3.51 -3.62 -2.53
CA ILE A 84 3.79 -4.89 -3.21
C ILE A 84 3.59 -6.08 -2.26
N ALA A 85 4.07 -5.99 -1.00
CA ALA A 85 3.83 -7.01 0.00
C ALA A 85 2.33 -7.24 0.22
N ALA A 86 1.54 -6.18 0.34
CA ALA A 86 0.09 -6.30 0.48
C ALA A 86 -0.57 -6.95 -0.75
N GLN A 87 -0.10 -6.66 -1.97
CA GLN A 87 -0.60 -7.26 -3.20
C GLN A 87 -0.24 -8.74 -3.34
N ARG A 88 0.94 -9.13 -2.86
CA ARG A 88 1.46 -10.49 -2.96
C ARG A 88 0.88 -11.41 -1.89
N ASP A 89 0.78 -10.92 -0.65
CA ASP A 89 0.56 -11.75 0.54
C ASP A 89 -0.90 -11.73 1.02
N ALA A 90 -1.74 -10.79 0.57
CA ALA A 90 -3.18 -10.82 0.86
C ALA A 90 -3.89 -11.87 0.00
N LEU A 91 -4.77 -12.66 0.65
CA LEU A 91 -5.57 -13.70 -0.05
C LEU A 91 -6.87 -13.16 -0.67
N ASP A 92 -7.18 -11.89 -0.48
CA ASP A 92 -8.38 -11.26 -0.99
C ASP A 92 -8.05 -9.96 -1.76
N ASP A 93 -8.92 -9.58 -2.71
CA ASP A 93 -8.72 -8.35 -3.51
C ASP A 93 -9.09 -7.06 -2.77
N ARG A 94 -9.78 -7.17 -1.62
CA ARG A 94 -10.25 -6.01 -0.85
C ARG A 94 -9.11 -5.38 -0.04
N THR A 95 -8.27 -6.21 0.55
CA THR A 95 -7.12 -5.78 1.37
C THR A 95 -6.12 -4.97 0.56
N PRO A 96 -5.56 -5.47 -0.58
CA PRO A 96 -4.66 -4.68 -1.40
C PRO A 96 -5.30 -3.37 -1.91
N SER A 97 -6.57 -3.42 -2.30
CA SER A 97 -7.31 -2.24 -2.76
C SER A 97 -7.48 -1.19 -1.66
N ALA A 98 -7.73 -1.61 -0.42
CA ALA A 98 -7.84 -0.71 0.72
C ALA A 98 -6.48 -0.10 1.09
N VAL A 99 -5.41 -0.91 1.07
CA VAL A 99 -4.03 -0.46 1.29
C VAL A 99 -3.62 0.54 0.21
N ALA A 100 -3.86 0.24 -1.07
CA ALA A 100 -3.51 1.14 -2.18
C ALA A 100 -4.20 2.52 -2.04
N ARG A 101 -5.50 2.54 -1.69
CA ARG A 101 -6.23 3.78 -1.43
C ARG A 101 -5.65 4.58 -0.26
N GLU A 102 -5.27 3.91 0.82
CA GLU A 102 -4.70 4.57 1.99
C GLU A 102 -3.28 5.08 1.71
N VAL A 103 -2.45 4.34 0.95
CA VAL A 103 -1.14 4.82 0.48
C VAL A 103 -1.30 6.10 -0.34
N ALA A 104 -2.21 6.12 -1.33
CA ALA A 104 -2.50 7.31 -2.14
C ALA A 104 -2.98 8.49 -1.26
N ALA A 105 -3.93 8.24 -0.35
CA ALA A 105 -4.40 9.25 0.59
C ALA A 105 -3.28 9.76 1.52
N SER A 106 -2.34 8.90 1.91
CA SER A 106 -1.20 9.28 2.75
C SER A 106 -0.20 10.17 2.01
N LEU A 107 0.04 9.92 0.72
CA LEU A 107 0.87 10.78 -0.13
C LEU A 107 0.23 12.16 -0.32
N ALA A 108 -1.09 12.20 -0.51
CA ALA A 108 -1.82 13.46 -0.63
C ALA A 108 -1.81 14.31 0.65
N ARG A 109 -1.64 13.69 1.82
CA ARG A 109 -1.56 14.36 3.13
C ARG A 109 -0.13 14.62 3.60
N GLU A 110 0.88 14.34 2.79
CA GLU A 110 2.28 14.51 3.16
C GLU A 110 2.60 16.00 3.40
N PRO A 111 3.01 16.41 4.62
CA PRO A 111 3.18 17.81 4.96
C PRO A 111 4.26 18.53 4.14
N LEU A 112 5.25 17.77 3.64
CA LEU A 112 6.36 18.29 2.84
C LEU A 112 6.04 18.43 1.35
N VAL A 113 4.82 18.01 0.94
CA VAL A 113 4.37 18.06 -0.45
C VAL A 113 3.20 19.03 -0.57
N ASP A 114 3.49 20.21 -1.09
CA ASP A 114 2.43 21.18 -1.42
C ASP A 114 1.56 20.69 -2.59
N ALA A 115 0.42 21.35 -2.79
CA ALA A 115 -0.55 20.94 -3.81
C ALA A 115 0.03 20.93 -5.24
N ALA A 116 0.96 21.86 -5.54
CA ALA A 116 1.58 21.95 -6.85
C ALA A 116 2.56 20.79 -7.11
N LYS A 117 3.18 20.27 -6.07
CA LYS A 117 4.16 19.17 -6.15
C LYS A 117 3.51 17.78 -6.04
N ARG A 118 2.23 17.70 -5.65
CA ARG A 118 1.54 16.42 -5.41
C ARG A 118 1.58 15.51 -6.62
N GLU A 119 1.23 16.01 -7.80
CA GLU A 119 1.24 15.21 -9.03
C GLU A 119 2.64 14.68 -9.36
N VAL A 120 3.68 15.49 -9.10
CA VAL A 120 5.07 15.05 -9.28
C VAL A 120 5.42 13.94 -8.29
N ALA A 121 5.07 14.09 -7.02
CA ALA A 121 5.33 13.09 -5.99
C ALA A 121 4.60 11.76 -6.28
N GLU A 122 3.33 11.81 -6.71
CA GLU A 122 2.56 10.63 -7.12
C GLU A 122 3.18 9.95 -8.34
N ARG A 123 3.60 10.70 -9.33
CA ARG A 123 4.27 10.16 -10.52
C ARG A 123 5.60 9.49 -10.15
N GLN A 124 6.41 10.13 -9.32
CA GLN A 124 7.66 9.59 -8.83
C GLN A 124 7.44 8.31 -8.04
N PHE A 125 6.47 8.29 -7.13
CA PHE A 125 6.09 7.09 -6.38
C PHE A 125 5.69 5.94 -7.32
N ASN A 126 4.81 6.21 -8.29
CA ASN A 126 4.34 5.20 -9.24
C ASN A 126 5.46 4.63 -10.11
N GLN A 127 6.47 5.43 -10.47
CA GLN A 127 7.65 4.95 -11.19
C GLN A 127 8.45 3.95 -10.36
N ARG A 128 8.69 4.24 -9.05
CA ARG A 128 9.40 3.32 -8.14
C ARG A 128 8.60 2.05 -7.92
N LEU A 129 7.30 2.19 -7.68
CA LEU A 129 6.40 1.04 -7.51
C LEU A 129 6.47 0.07 -8.70
N ARG A 130 6.38 0.60 -9.93
CA ARG A 130 6.48 -0.22 -11.14
C ARG A 130 7.85 -0.89 -11.25
N ALA A 131 8.94 -0.14 -11.09
CA ALA A 131 10.28 -0.68 -11.20
C ALA A 131 10.55 -1.81 -10.20
N TYR A 132 10.13 -1.66 -8.94
CA TYR A 132 10.26 -2.74 -7.95
C TYR A 132 9.35 -3.93 -8.26
N ALA A 133 8.13 -3.69 -8.74
CA ALA A 133 7.22 -4.76 -9.14
C ALA A 133 7.79 -5.55 -10.34
N ASP A 134 8.33 -4.86 -11.34
CA ASP A 134 8.96 -5.49 -12.51
C ASP A 134 10.14 -6.37 -12.09
N VAL A 135 11.04 -5.86 -11.23
CA VAL A 135 12.18 -6.63 -10.70
C VAL A 135 11.72 -7.90 -9.95
N LEU A 136 10.63 -7.81 -9.19
CA LEU A 136 10.10 -8.95 -8.43
C LEU A 136 9.35 -9.95 -9.32
N ALA A 137 8.76 -9.49 -10.43
CA ALA A 137 8.07 -10.36 -11.39
C ALA A 137 9.02 -11.11 -12.32
N GLU A 138 10.21 -10.56 -12.58
CA GLU A 138 11.20 -11.19 -13.44
C GLU A 138 11.77 -12.46 -12.81
N ARG A 139 11.51 -13.61 -13.44
CA ARG A 139 12.13 -14.90 -13.16
C ARG A 139 13.36 -15.04 -14.06
N GLY A 140 14.52 -14.56 -13.61
CA GLY A 140 15.75 -14.58 -14.40
C GLY A 140 16.78 -15.52 -13.82
N GLU A 141 17.43 -16.32 -14.66
CA GLU A 141 18.71 -16.94 -14.36
C GLU A 141 19.79 -15.84 -14.45
N GLY A 142 20.47 -15.54 -13.36
CA GLY A 142 21.51 -14.52 -13.36
C GLY A 142 21.66 -13.80 -12.03
N GLU A 143 21.51 -12.49 -12.05
CA GLU A 143 21.73 -11.69 -10.85
C GLU A 143 20.64 -11.91 -9.79
N PRO A 144 20.99 -12.05 -8.49
CA PRO A 144 20.01 -12.19 -7.39
C PRO A 144 19.01 -11.05 -7.35
N THR A 145 17.75 -11.36 -7.08
CA THR A 145 16.65 -10.36 -7.00
C THR A 145 16.97 -9.21 -6.04
N ALA A 146 17.62 -9.51 -4.89
CA ALA A 146 18.07 -8.49 -3.96
C ALA A 146 19.04 -7.48 -4.60
N ALA A 147 20.00 -7.96 -5.40
CA ALA A 147 20.94 -7.08 -6.09
C ALA A 147 20.25 -6.20 -7.15
N ARG A 148 19.30 -6.76 -7.89
CA ARG A 148 18.48 -6.00 -8.87
C ARG A 148 17.62 -4.93 -8.19
N LEU A 149 16.98 -5.25 -7.06
CA LEU A 149 16.26 -4.28 -6.23
C LEU A 149 17.18 -3.16 -5.71
N GLY A 150 18.39 -3.54 -5.24
CA GLY A 150 19.40 -2.59 -4.80
C GLY A 150 19.84 -1.62 -5.92
N ARG A 151 20.06 -2.15 -7.12
CA ARG A 151 20.35 -1.29 -8.29
C ARG A 151 19.20 -0.33 -8.62
N ALA A 152 17.95 -0.79 -8.51
CA ALA A 152 16.80 0.06 -8.75
C ALA A 152 16.76 1.22 -7.74
N LEU A 153 16.98 0.98 -6.45
CA LEU A 153 17.09 2.03 -5.43
C LEU A 153 18.19 3.04 -5.79
N LEU A 154 19.41 2.55 -6.06
CA LEU A 154 20.56 3.39 -6.36
C LEU A 154 20.36 4.19 -7.66
N ALA A 155 19.71 3.63 -8.66
CA ALA A 155 19.39 4.32 -9.91
C ALA A 155 18.42 5.50 -9.68
N PHE A 156 17.42 5.34 -8.82
CA PHE A 156 16.50 6.42 -8.46
C PHE A 156 17.18 7.50 -7.61
N ALA A 157 18.07 7.10 -6.70
CA ALA A 157 18.79 8.03 -5.85
C ALA A 157 19.90 8.79 -6.59
N GLY A 158 20.63 8.13 -7.49
CA GLY A 158 21.91 8.65 -7.99
C GLY A 158 21.98 9.07 -9.43
N GLY A 159 21.04 8.64 -10.27
CA GLY A 159 20.95 9.07 -11.69
C GLY A 159 22.25 9.02 -12.48
N GLY A 160 22.71 7.86 -12.91
CA GLY A 160 23.74 7.74 -13.95
C GLY A 160 25.18 7.45 -13.50
N VAL A 161 25.43 7.26 -12.21
CA VAL A 161 26.71 6.76 -11.72
C VAL A 161 26.62 5.23 -11.58
N THR A 162 27.62 4.50 -12.07
CA THR A 162 27.71 3.06 -11.85
C THR A 162 28.00 2.81 -10.35
N PRO A 163 27.08 2.18 -9.61
CA PRO A 163 27.27 1.97 -8.18
C PRO A 163 28.36 0.93 -7.90
N ALA A 164 29.07 1.08 -6.79
CA ALA A 164 30.02 0.08 -6.35
C ALA A 164 29.31 -1.23 -5.95
N PRO A 165 29.91 -2.41 -6.17
CA PRO A 165 29.28 -3.69 -5.81
C PRO A 165 28.86 -3.78 -4.33
N ALA A 166 29.63 -3.19 -3.43
CA ALA A 166 29.30 -3.14 -1.99
C ALA A 166 28.01 -2.33 -1.74
N ASP A 167 27.82 -1.21 -2.44
CA ASP A 167 26.62 -0.40 -2.32
C ASP A 167 25.39 -1.12 -2.88
N VAL A 168 25.54 -1.85 -3.99
CA VAL A 168 24.46 -2.70 -4.54
C VAL A 168 24.04 -3.76 -3.53
N THR A 169 25.02 -4.42 -2.88
CA THR A 169 24.74 -5.42 -1.85
C THR A 169 24.01 -4.82 -0.65
N ARG A 170 24.48 -3.68 -0.13
CA ARG A 170 23.84 -2.98 0.99
C ARG A 170 22.44 -2.49 0.62
N ALA A 171 22.29 -1.87 -0.54
CA ALA A 171 20.97 -1.44 -1.04
C ALA A 171 20.02 -2.63 -1.17
N GLY A 172 20.49 -3.75 -1.71
CA GLY A 172 19.71 -4.97 -1.86
C GLY A 172 19.23 -5.54 -0.52
N ALA A 173 20.10 -5.58 0.48
CA ALA A 173 19.74 -6.00 1.83
C ALA A 173 18.68 -5.06 2.44
N LEU A 174 18.85 -3.75 2.30
CA LEU A 174 17.94 -2.74 2.83
C LEU A 174 16.55 -2.84 2.21
N VAL A 175 16.43 -2.89 0.88
CA VAL A 175 15.12 -2.99 0.22
C VAL A 175 14.44 -4.35 0.45
N SER A 176 15.24 -5.42 0.62
CA SER A 176 14.73 -6.74 1.00
C SER A 176 14.16 -6.73 2.43
N SER A 177 14.79 -5.99 3.37
CA SER A 177 14.24 -5.83 4.72
C SER A 177 12.93 -5.06 4.70
N TYR A 178 12.79 -4.02 3.89
CA TYR A 178 11.52 -3.29 3.75
C TYR A 178 10.38 -4.17 3.23
N LEU A 179 10.66 -5.06 2.28
CA LEU A 179 9.67 -6.02 1.78
C LEU A 179 9.25 -7.00 2.88
N ALA A 180 10.23 -7.56 3.62
CA ALA A 180 9.96 -8.48 4.72
C ALA A 180 9.20 -7.80 5.88
N GLU A 181 9.58 -6.57 6.24
CA GLU A 181 8.86 -5.77 7.23
C GLU A 181 7.42 -5.47 6.79
N GLY A 182 7.21 -5.19 5.49
CA GLY A 182 5.88 -5.02 4.91
C GLY A 182 5.03 -6.27 5.08
N SER A 183 5.57 -7.46 4.79
CA SER A 183 4.87 -8.73 4.97
C SER A 183 4.54 -9.01 6.43
N ALA A 184 5.50 -8.81 7.33
CA ALA A 184 5.29 -9.00 8.77
C ALA A 184 4.23 -8.02 9.33
N ALA A 185 4.26 -6.75 8.89
CA ALA A 185 3.25 -5.76 9.28
C ALA A 185 1.85 -6.12 8.75
N LEU A 186 1.77 -6.68 7.54
CA LEU A 186 0.50 -7.14 6.96
C LEU A 186 -0.09 -8.26 7.82
N GLU A 187 0.72 -9.26 8.15
CA GLU A 187 0.31 -10.37 9.02
C GLU A 187 -0.12 -9.88 10.40
N ALA A 188 0.62 -8.97 11.01
CA ALA A 188 0.29 -8.41 12.32
C ALA A 188 -1.06 -7.67 12.33
N VAL A 189 -1.43 -6.99 11.23
CA VAL A 189 -2.64 -6.17 11.14
C VAL A 189 -3.84 -6.97 10.64
N PHE A 190 -3.65 -7.84 9.64
CA PHE A 190 -4.74 -8.56 8.97
C PHE A 190 -4.86 -10.01 9.42
N GLY A 191 -3.86 -10.54 10.12
CA GLY A 191 -3.72 -11.96 10.46
C GLY A 191 -2.91 -12.71 9.42
N ALA A 192 -2.45 -13.90 9.78
CA ALA A 192 -1.78 -14.79 8.83
C ALA A 192 -2.76 -15.17 7.71
N ALA A 193 -2.24 -15.16 6.48
CA ALA A 193 -3.01 -15.63 5.34
C ALA A 193 -3.06 -17.17 5.38
N GLU A 194 -4.22 -17.73 5.71
CA GLU A 194 -4.47 -19.17 5.71
C GLU A 194 -5.27 -19.55 4.47
N LEU A 195 -4.81 -20.57 3.75
CA LEU A 195 -5.61 -21.21 2.72
C LEU A 195 -6.71 -22.06 3.37
N PRO A 196 -7.81 -22.39 2.62
CA PRO A 196 -8.90 -23.24 3.15
C PRO A 196 -8.42 -24.58 3.72
N GLU A 197 -7.29 -25.08 3.25
CA GLU A 197 -6.65 -26.32 3.71
C GLU A 197 -5.67 -26.11 4.87
N HIS A 198 -5.68 -24.94 5.52
CA HIS A 198 -4.73 -24.54 6.57
C HIS A 198 -3.26 -24.53 6.13
N VAL A 199 -2.99 -24.41 4.85
CA VAL A 199 -1.64 -24.30 4.28
C VAL A 199 -1.32 -22.83 4.05
N SER A 200 -0.18 -22.34 4.55
CA SER A 200 0.23 -20.97 4.27
C SER A 200 0.54 -20.79 2.78
N PRO A 201 0.26 -19.62 2.19
CA PRO A 201 0.51 -19.37 0.76
C PRO A 201 1.96 -19.62 0.33
N SER A 202 2.90 -19.35 1.22
CA SER A 202 4.34 -19.58 0.97
C SER A 202 4.69 -21.07 0.82
N VAL A 203 4.06 -21.93 1.61
CA VAL A 203 4.25 -23.39 1.52
C VAL A 203 3.59 -23.93 0.26
N ALA A 204 2.36 -23.51 -0.05
CA ALA A 204 1.65 -23.92 -1.26
C ALA A 204 2.35 -23.47 -2.56
N ALA A 205 3.09 -22.38 -2.54
CA ALA A 205 3.90 -21.93 -3.68
C ALA A 205 5.17 -22.78 -3.84
N ALA A 206 5.81 -23.20 -2.75
CA ALA A 206 7.01 -24.02 -2.77
C ALA A 206 6.74 -25.46 -3.26
N GLU A 207 5.55 -26.00 -2.99
CA GLU A 207 5.15 -27.35 -3.45
C GLU A 207 4.80 -27.41 -4.95
N ARG A 208 4.59 -26.28 -5.60
CA ARG A 208 4.26 -26.17 -7.03
C ARG A 208 5.44 -25.80 -7.93
N GLY A 209 6.61 -25.62 -7.40
CA GLY A 209 7.86 -25.30 -8.11
C GLY A 209 8.79 -26.49 -8.16
#